data_7964e4e6fe9d337a19f57929e210a3d0
#
_entry.id   7964e4e6fe9d337a19f57929e210a3d0
#
_cell.length_a   1.000
_cell.length_b   1.000
_cell.length_c   1.000
_cell.angle_alpha   90.00
_cell.angle_beta   90.00
_cell.angle_gamma   90.00
#
_symmetry.space_group_name_H-M   'P 1'
#
loop_
_entity.id
_entity.type
_entity.pdbx_description
1 polymer ?
#
loop_
_entity_poly.entity_id
_entity_poly.type
_entity_poly.pdbx_seq_one_letter_code
_entity_poly.pdbx_strand_id
1 'polypeptide(L)'
;MPAVCITHPEWMDIVCPDGAVSHGANQDWFPEYFQQRAGCGPTTASQIFCYLARRKPELAPLCTPVPEGQQAFVEYMCRVWEFVTPRSHGLNRPGYMVEDMTAYGEACGAPLSPTLFAFPSARTKR
;
A
#
# COMPACT_ATOMS: atom_id res chain seq x y z
N MET A 1 -3.83 15.51 23.81
CA MET A 1 -4.26 14.51 22.88
C MET A 1 -3.17 13.53 22.57
N PRO A 2 -3.40 12.29 22.75
CA PRO A 2 -2.35 11.31 22.49
C PRO A 2 -2.06 11.21 20.99
N ALA A 3 -0.83 10.93 20.69
CA ALA A 3 -0.45 10.71 19.31
C ALA A 3 -1.03 9.40 18.81
N VAL A 4 -1.42 9.37 17.54
CA VAL A 4 -1.89 8.16 16.91
C VAL A 4 -0.74 7.58 16.11
N CYS A 5 -0.36 6.35 16.39
CA CYS A 5 0.73 5.73 15.67
C CYS A 5 0.42 4.27 15.42
N ILE A 6 1.18 3.69 14.51
CA ILE A 6 1.03 2.29 14.16
C ILE A 6 1.49 1.45 15.34
N THR A 7 0.65 0.51 15.75
CA THR A 7 0.95 -0.33 16.92
C THR A 7 2.10 -1.29 16.67
N HIS A 8 2.23 -1.78 15.43
CA HIS A 8 3.25 -2.76 15.09
C HIS A 8 4.10 -2.29 13.90
N PRO A 9 4.95 -1.28 14.09
CA PRO A 9 5.76 -0.79 12.97
C PRO A 9 6.71 -1.85 12.41
N GLU A 10 7.07 -2.85 13.22
CA GLU A 10 7.94 -3.92 12.75
C GLU A 10 7.26 -4.76 11.65
N TRP A 11 5.95 -4.72 11.54
CA TRP A 11 5.24 -5.46 10.49
C TRP A 11 5.46 -4.85 9.12
N MET A 12 6.03 -3.65 9.06
CA MET A 12 6.38 -3.03 7.80
C MET A 12 7.78 -3.43 7.32
N ASP A 13 8.55 -4.12 8.16
CA ASP A 13 9.92 -4.48 7.82
C ASP A 13 9.97 -5.61 6.81
N ILE A 14 10.89 -5.52 5.86
CA ILE A 14 11.05 -6.51 4.80
C ILE A 14 12.51 -6.91 4.74
N VAL A 15 12.78 -8.22 4.78
CA VAL A 15 14.15 -8.74 4.72
C VAL A 15 14.58 -8.86 3.27
N CYS A 16 15.71 -8.25 2.95
CA CYS A 16 16.27 -8.29 1.60
C CYS A 16 17.17 -9.49 1.42
N PRO A 17 17.51 -9.87 0.17
CA PRO A 17 18.31 -11.07 -0.07
C PRO A 17 19.68 -11.08 0.60
N ASP A 18 20.26 -9.89 0.84
CA ASP A 18 21.56 -9.81 1.50
C ASP A 18 21.42 -9.83 3.02
N GLY A 19 20.23 -10.02 3.55
CA GLY A 19 19.99 -10.05 4.99
C GLY A 19 19.69 -8.70 5.60
N ALA A 20 19.80 -7.63 4.85
CA ALA A 20 19.47 -6.30 5.37
C ALA A 20 17.96 -6.17 5.55
N VAL A 21 17.55 -5.34 6.50
CA VAL A 21 16.14 -5.11 6.75
C VAL A 21 15.76 -3.74 6.23
N SER A 22 14.75 -3.71 5.35
CA SER A 22 14.19 -2.45 4.87
C SER A 22 12.98 -2.12 5.73
N HIS A 23 12.91 -0.89 6.22
CA HIS A 23 11.79 -0.48 7.06
C HIS A 23 10.64 0.02 6.19
N GLY A 24 10.22 -0.79 5.26
CA GLY A 24 9.15 -0.50 4.32
C GLY A 24 9.56 -0.90 2.91
N ALA A 25 8.57 -0.98 2.04
CA ALA A 25 8.81 -1.32 0.65
C ALA A 25 9.34 -0.11 -0.11
N ASN A 26 9.95 -0.37 -1.26
CA ASN A 26 10.51 0.67 -2.08
C ASN A 26 9.97 0.51 -3.50
N GLN A 27 9.46 1.60 -4.06
CA GLN A 27 8.91 1.55 -5.41
C GLN A 27 9.96 1.21 -6.47
N ASP A 28 11.23 1.46 -6.17
CA ASP A 28 12.30 1.10 -7.09
C ASP A 28 12.48 -0.42 -7.21
N TRP A 29 11.84 -1.20 -6.37
CA TRP A 29 11.87 -2.65 -6.49
C TRP A 29 11.00 -3.18 -7.64
N PHE A 30 10.09 -2.37 -8.16
CA PHE A 30 9.27 -2.79 -9.29
C PHE A 30 10.15 -3.11 -10.51
N PRO A 31 9.77 -4.11 -11.30
CA PRO A 31 10.61 -4.51 -12.44
C PRO A 31 10.58 -3.56 -13.64
N GLU A 32 9.51 -2.80 -13.82
CA GLU A 32 9.37 -1.94 -14.98
C GLU A 32 9.70 -0.50 -14.66
N TYR A 33 10.30 0.20 -15.62
CA TYR A 33 10.73 1.58 -15.39
C TYR A 33 9.56 2.49 -14.99
N PHE A 34 8.44 2.39 -15.69
CA PHE A 34 7.29 3.24 -15.36
C PHE A 34 6.78 2.94 -13.95
N GLN A 35 6.81 1.67 -13.55
CA GLN A 35 6.39 1.30 -12.20
C GLN A 35 7.30 1.92 -11.16
N GLN A 36 8.59 1.98 -11.44
CA GLN A 36 9.54 2.59 -10.53
C GLN A 36 9.31 4.09 -10.41
N ARG A 37 8.93 4.73 -11.50
CA ARG A 37 8.73 6.17 -11.49
C ARG A 37 7.39 6.57 -10.89
N ALA A 38 6.37 5.77 -11.05
CA ALA A 38 5.01 6.14 -10.66
C ALA A 38 4.43 5.25 -9.55
N GLY A 39 5.23 4.37 -8.97
CA GLY A 39 4.71 3.32 -8.10
C GLY A 39 4.52 3.65 -6.64
N CYS A 40 4.55 4.91 -6.23
CA CYS A 40 4.41 5.23 -4.82
C CYS A 40 3.05 4.82 -4.26
N GLY A 41 1.98 5.00 -5.04
CA GLY A 41 0.64 4.62 -4.61
C GLY A 41 0.49 3.12 -4.37
N PRO A 42 0.79 2.29 -5.38
CA PRO A 42 0.71 0.84 -5.19
C PRO A 42 1.65 0.33 -4.11
N THR A 43 2.85 0.90 -3.96
CA THR A 43 3.78 0.49 -2.93
C THR A 43 3.20 0.79 -1.54
N THR A 44 2.66 1.99 -1.36
CA THR A 44 2.04 2.38 -0.10
C THR A 44 0.82 1.52 0.19
N ALA A 45 -0.02 1.29 -0.82
CA ALA A 45 -1.22 0.47 -0.65
C ALA A 45 -0.85 -0.95 -0.26
N SER A 46 0.20 -1.52 -0.85
CA SER A 46 0.65 -2.87 -0.52
C SER A 46 1.03 -2.97 0.95
N GLN A 47 1.74 -1.97 1.47
CA GLN A 47 2.11 -1.95 2.88
C GLN A 47 0.88 -1.83 3.77
N ILE A 48 -0.06 -0.98 3.42
CA ILE A 48 -1.27 -0.80 4.20
C ILE A 48 -2.09 -2.09 4.21
N PHE A 49 -2.27 -2.72 3.05
CA PHE A 49 -3.05 -3.95 2.96
C PHE A 49 -2.42 -5.06 3.80
N CYS A 50 -1.11 -5.21 3.74
CA CYS A 50 -0.44 -6.25 4.53
C CYS A 50 -0.54 -5.98 6.01
N TYR A 51 -0.43 -4.71 6.41
CA TYR A 51 -0.56 -4.35 7.81
C TYR A 51 -1.99 -4.67 8.30
N LEU A 52 -3.00 -4.24 7.55
CA LEU A 52 -4.39 -4.47 7.93
C LEU A 52 -4.73 -5.95 7.97
N ALA A 53 -4.20 -6.72 7.02
CA ALA A 53 -4.45 -8.17 6.98
C ALA A 53 -3.93 -8.84 8.24
N ARG A 54 -2.82 -8.36 8.78
CA ARG A 54 -2.26 -8.94 9.99
C ARG A 54 -2.93 -8.39 11.25
N ARG A 55 -3.46 -7.17 11.16
CA ARG A 55 -4.03 -6.51 12.32
C ARG A 55 -5.46 -6.97 12.59
N LYS A 56 -6.23 -7.25 11.55
CA LYS A 56 -7.64 -7.61 11.67
C LYS A 56 -7.93 -8.91 10.94
N PRO A 57 -8.43 -9.94 11.64
CA PRO A 57 -8.70 -11.24 10.99
C PRO A 57 -9.66 -11.15 9.81
N GLU A 58 -10.65 -10.27 9.87
CA GLU A 58 -11.61 -10.14 8.78
C GLU A 58 -11.00 -9.54 7.54
N LEU A 59 -9.82 -8.91 7.66
CA LEU A 59 -9.12 -8.34 6.52
C LEU A 59 -7.97 -9.21 6.02
N ALA A 60 -7.80 -10.39 6.61
CA ALA A 60 -6.71 -11.29 6.19
C ALA A 60 -6.68 -11.55 4.69
N PRO A 61 -7.82 -11.67 3.99
CA PRO A 61 -7.77 -11.92 2.54
C PRO A 61 -7.07 -10.85 1.72
N LEU A 62 -6.86 -9.65 2.27
CA LEU A 62 -6.16 -8.60 1.53
C LEU A 62 -4.72 -9.01 1.23
N CYS A 63 -4.10 -9.83 2.06
CA CYS A 63 -2.71 -10.17 1.90
C CYS A 63 -2.46 -11.58 2.46
N THR A 64 -2.91 -12.59 1.73
CA THR A 64 -2.79 -13.98 2.14
C THR A 64 -2.24 -14.81 0.99
N PRO A 65 -1.13 -15.52 1.22
CA PRO A 65 -0.31 -15.51 2.44
C PRO A 65 0.49 -14.21 2.54
N VAL A 66 0.90 -13.87 3.75
CA VAL A 66 1.73 -12.68 3.95
C VAL A 66 3.07 -12.91 3.27
N PRO A 67 3.51 -12.01 2.39
CA PRO A 67 4.76 -12.21 1.68
C PRO A 67 5.95 -12.15 2.64
N GLU A 68 6.89 -13.06 2.47
CA GLU A 68 8.08 -13.07 3.29
C GLU A 68 9.28 -12.73 2.43
N GLY A 69 9.96 -11.66 2.75
CA GLY A 69 11.14 -11.23 2.04
C GLY A 69 10.84 -10.32 0.87
N GLN A 70 11.89 -9.74 0.31
CA GLN A 70 11.74 -8.72 -0.73
C GLN A 70 11.11 -9.28 -2.01
N GLN A 71 11.58 -10.45 -2.47
CA GLN A 71 11.08 -11.01 -3.72
C GLN A 71 9.56 -11.27 -3.66
N ALA A 72 9.12 -11.91 -2.58
CA ALA A 72 7.70 -12.19 -2.42
C ALA A 72 6.89 -10.90 -2.32
N PHE A 73 7.45 -9.89 -1.66
CA PHE A 73 6.73 -8.63 -1.50
C PHE A 73 6.62 -7.89 -2.83
N VAL A 74 7.66 -7.95 -3.68
CA VAL A 74 7.60 -7.35 -5.01
C VAL A 74 6.50 -8.03 -5.84
N GLU A 75 6.38 -9.33 -5.76
CA GLU A 75 5.31 -10.05 -6.47
C GLU A 75 3.94 -9.59 -5.98
N TYR A 76 3.82 -9.37 -4.68
CA TYR A 76 2.57 -8.86 -4.13
C TYR A 76 2.30 -7.44 -4.60
N MET A 77 3.32 -6.59 -4.65
CA MET A 77 3.18 -5.22 -5.15
C MET A 77 2.69 -5.21 -6.60
N CYS A 78 3.18 -6.16 -7.41
CA CYS A 78 2.75 -6.25 -8.80
C CYS A 78 1.28 -6.68 -8.91
N ARG A 79 0.81 -7.52 -8.01
CA ARG A 79 -0.61 -7.87 -7.99
C ARG A 79 -1.47 -6.69 -7.56
N VAL A 80 -1.02 -5.94 -6.57
CA VAL A 80 -1.74 -4.75 -6.13
C VAL A 80 -1.77 -3.70 -7.24
N TRP A 81 -0.70 -3.61 -8.03
CA TRP A 81 -0.64 -2.67 -9.15
C TRP A 81 -1.82 -2.84 -10.10
N GLU A 82 -2.34 -4.06 -10.26
CA GLU A 82 -3.44 -4.30 -11.18
C GLU A 82 -4.72 -3.60 -10.74
N PHE A 83 -4.84 -3.26 -9.47
CA PHE A 83 -6.00 -2.54 -8.95
C PHE A 83 -5.65 -1.11 -8.60
N VAL A 84 -4.54 -0.89 -7.95
CA VAL A 84 -4.10 0.45 -7.57
C VAL A 84 -3.08 0.88 -8.62
N THR A 85 -3.59 1.36 -9.74
CA THR A 85 -2.78 1.64 -10.92
C THR A 85 -2.61 3.14 -11.13
N PRO A 86 -1.38 3.65 -11.10
CA PRO A 86 -1.17 5.08 -11.35
C PRO A 86 -1.58 5.45 -12.76
N ARG A 87 -2.15 6.65 -12.89
CA ARG A 87 -2.45 7.23 -14.20
C ARG A 87 -1.18 7.90 -14.71
N SER A 88 -1.26 8.57 -15.85
CA SER A 88 -0.06 9.13 -16.47
C SER A 88 0.74 10.06 -15.57
N HIS A 89 0.09 10.69 -14.61
CA HIS A 89 0.77 11.55 -13.64
C HIS A 89 0.80 10.93 -12.25
N GLY A 90 0.77 9.61 -12.16
CA GLY A 90 0.74 8.88 -10.90
C GLY A 90 -0.65 8.92 -10.29
N LEU A 91 -0.72 8.65 -8.99
CA LEU A 91 -1.99 8.73 -8.27
C LEU A 91 -2.10 10.14 -7.68
N ASN A 92 -2.25 11.10 -8.57
CA ASN A 92 -2.21 12.51 -8.18
C ASN A 92 -3.51 13.03 -7.59
N ARG A 93 -4.53 12.20 -7.47
CA ARG A 93 -5.80 12.57 -6.84
C ARG A 93 -6.15 11.57 -5.76
N PRO A 94 -6.45 12.02 -4.54
CA PRO A 94 -6.80 11.10 -3.46
C PRO A 94 -7.98 10.20 -3.80
N GLY A 95 -8.93 10.67 -4.61
CA GLY A 95 -10.07 9.86 -4.99
C GLY A 95 -9.69 8.59 -5.75
N TYR A 96 -8.62 8.65 -6.55
CA TYR A 96 -8.15 7.46 -7.26
C TYR A 96 -7.75 6.38 -6.26
N MET A 97 -7.05 6.78 -5.18
CA MET A 97 -6.61 5.82 -4.18
C MET A 97 -7.80 5.17 -3.49
N VAL A 98 -8.82 5.96 -3.14
CA VAL A 98 -10.02 5.44 -2.49
C VAL A 98 -10.72 4.43 -3.40
N GLU A 99 -10.91 4.79 -4.66
CA GLU A 99 -11.59 3.90 -5.61
C GLU A 99 -10.81 2.61 -5.82
N ASP A 100 -9.50 2.72 -6.00
CA ASP A 100 -8.68 1.57 -6.30
C ASP A 100 -8.54 0.63 -5.11
N MET A 101 -8.40 1.18 -3.91
CA MET A 101 -8.31 0.36 -2.70
C MET A 101 -9.63 -0.35 -2.44
N THR A 102 -10.75 0.32 -2.69
CA THR A 102 -12.07 -0.28 -2.54
C THR A 102 -12.23 -1.45 -3.49
N ALA A 103 -11.83 -1.27 -4.75
CA ALA A 103 -11.92 -2.34 -5.75
C ALA A 103 -11.05 -3.55 -5.35
N TYR A 104 -9.86 -3.29 -4.85
CA TYR A 104 -8.98 -4.36 -4.41
C TYR A 104 -9.60 -5.15 -3.26
N GLY A 105 -10.16 -4.44 -2.28
CA GLY A 105 -10.79 -5.11 -1.14
C GLY A 105 -11.95 -5.99 -1.57
N GLU A 106 -12.78 -5.48 -2.48
CA GLU A 106 -13.90 -6.26 -2.97
C GLU A 106 -13.44 -7.50 -3.74
N ALA A 107 -12.40 -7.35 -4.55
CA ALA A 107 -11.87 -8.48 -5.31
C ALA A 107 -11.28 -9.55 -4.39
N CYS A 108 -10.74 -9.16 -3.26
CA CYS A 108 -10.17 -10.10 -2.30
C CYS A 108 -11.20 -10.72 -1.36
N GLY A 109 -12.42 -10.20 -1.36
CA GLY A 109 -13.44 -10.68 -0.41
C GLY A 109 -13.32 -10.05 0.97
N ALA A 110 -12.61 -8.93 1.07
CA ALA A 110 -12.45 -8.20 2.32
C ALA A 110 -12.81 -6.74 2.07
N PRO A 111 -14.10 -6.41 2.02
CA PRO A 111 -14.52 -5.05 1.68
C PRO A 111 -13.92 -4.00 2.60
N LEU A 112 -13.45 -2.90 2.01
CA LEU A 112 -12.88 -1.81 2.74
C LEU A 112 -13.77 -0.58 2.58
N SER A 113 -13.68 0.32 3.55
CA SER A 113 -14.40 1.59 3.49
C SER A 113 -13.41 2.72 3.71
N PRO A 114 -12.52 2.97 2.75
CA PRO A 114 -11.54 4.05 2.91
C PRO A 114 -12.24 5.39 3.00
N THR A 115 -11.72 6.25 3.86
CA THR A 115 -12.28 7.57 4.04
C THR A 115 -11.31 8.61 3.54
N LEU A 116 -11.78 9.48 2.67
CA LEU A 116 -10.97 10.58 2.20
C LEU A 116 -11.02 11.69 3.23
N PHE A 117 -9.84 12.11 3.71
CA PHE A 117 -9.77 13.18 4.66
C PHE A 117 -8.96 14.31 4.06
N ALA A 118 -9.52 15.47 3.96
CA ALA A 118 -8.87 16.63 3.38
C ALA A 118 -8.79 17.75 4.40
N PHE A 119 -7.67 18.48 4.37
CA PHE A 119 -7.50 19.64 5.25
C PHE A 119 -7.99 20.85 4.48
N PRO A 120 -9.14 21.39 4.84
CA PRO A 120 -9.76 22.43 4.02
C PRO A 120 -8.95 23.70 3.92
N SER A 121 -8.43 24.19 5.01
CA SER A 121 -7.80 25.50 4.93
C SER A 121 -6.40 25.44 4.37
N ALA A 122 -5.75 24.34 4.53
CA ALA A 122 -4.34 24.28 4.23
C ALA A 122 -4.07 24.47 2.78
N ARG A 123 -5.02 24.08 1.93
CA ARG A 123 -4.71 24.14 0.67
C ARG A 123 -5.40 25.07 -0.07
N THR A 124 -6.40 25.61 0.36
CA THR A 124 -7.13 26.50 -0.46
C THR A 124 -6.58 27.87 -0.41
N LYS A 125 -5.65 28.13 0.40
CA LYS A 125 -5.20 29.34 0.48
C LYS A 125 -4.22 29.61 -0.38
N ARG A 126 -3.99 29.35 -1.01
CA ARG A 126 -3.01 29.57 -1.78
C ARG A 126 -3.10 29.64 -2.91
#